data_68e5d9302079630c610c977029d898d2
#
_entry.id   68e5d9302079630c610c977029d898d2
#
_cell.length_a   1.000
_cell.length_b   1.000
_cell.length_c   1.000
_cell.angle_alpha   90.00
_cell.angle_beta   90.00
_cell.angle_gamma   90.00
#
_symmetry.space_group_name_H-M   'P 1'
#
loop_
_entity.id
_entity.type
_entity.pdbx_description
1 polymer ?
#
loop_
_entity_poly.entity_id
_entity_poly.type
_entity_poly.pdbx_seq_one_letter_code
_entity_poly.pdbx_strand_id
1 'polypeptide(L)'
;MNKILKRLFELQDIEYKEFTSKLIPNVDKDKIIGIKIPVLRDLAKEIFKSGDYEDFLKELPHQYLEEYSLHGFIIEQIKDFNNVVEYLNAFLPYLFLLQLVRH
;
A
#
# COMPACT_ATOMS: atom_id res chain seq x y z
N MET A 1 16.15 4.72 1.07
CA MET A 1 14.71 4.68 0.78
C MET A 1 14.52 4.10 -0.61
N ASN A 2 13.61 3.13 -0.76
CA ASN A 2 13.38 2.51 -2.06
C ASN A 2 12.60 3.45 -2.99
N LYS A 3 12.60 3.11 -4.26
CA LYS A 3 12.01 3.92 -5.33
C LYS A 3 10.49 4.17 -5.14
N ILE A 4 9.78 3.14 -4.72
CA ILE A 4 8.32 3.22 -4.54
C ILE A 4 7.99 4.09 -3.34
N LEU A 5 8.70 3.91 -2.24
CA LEU A 5 8.48 4.71 -1.03
C LEU A 5 8.77 6.18 -1.30
N LYS A 6 9.82 6.46 -2.06
CA LYS A 6 10.14 7.83 -2.46
C LYS A 6 8.99 8.45 -3.26
N ARG A 7 8.43 7.70 -4.22
CA ARG A 7 7.28 8.16 -5.01
C ARG A 7 6.06 8.44 -4.13
N LEU A 8 5.81 7.58 -3.14
CA LEU A 8 4.70 7.78 -2.22
C LEU A 8 4.85 9.09 -1.44
N PHE A 9 6.05 9.38 -0.95
CA PHE A 9 6.28 10.64 -0.21
C PHE A 9 6.19 11.87 -1.12
N GLU A 10 6.53 11.75 -2.39
CA GLU A 10 6.35 12.83 -3.35
C GLU A 10 4.87 13.17 -3.57
N LEU A 11 3.98 12.20 -3.37
CA LEU A 11 2.54 12.35 -3.53
C LEU A 11 1.82 12.67 -2.22
N GLN A 12 2.55 12.89 -1.14
CA GLN A 12 1.98 13.15 0.18
C GLN A 12 1.11 14.40 0.19
N ASP A 13 -0.07 14.26 0.80
CA ASP A 13 -1.02 15.35 1.05
C ASP A 13 -1.18 15.48 2.57
N ILE A 14 -0.60 16.52 3.14
CA ILE A 14 -0.58 16.70 4.60
C ILE A 14 -1.98 16.86 5.17
N GLU A 15 -2.86 17.59 4.48
CA GLU A 15 -4.25 17.76 4.94
C GLU A 15 -4.98 16.43 4.96
N TYR A 16 -4.77 15.62 3.94
CA TYR A 16 -5.39 14.29 3.87
C TYR A 16 -4.81 13.34 4.93
N LYS A 17 -3.53 13.47 5.24
CA LYS A 17 -2.91 12.72 6.34
C LYS A 17 -3.60 13.03 7.67
N GLU A 18 -3.84 14.31 7.96
CA GLU A 18 -4.54 14.73 9.16
C GLU A 18 -5.96 14.18 9.21
N PHE A 19 -6.67 14.27 8.08
CA PHE A 19 -8.02 13.74 7.96
C PHE A 19 -8.06 12.23 8.22
N THR A 20 -7.16 11.48 7.57
CA THR A 20 -7.09 10.02 7.69
C THR A 20 -6.75 9.60 9.11
N SER A 21 -5.81 10.28 9.76
CA SER A 21 -5.40 9.94 11.12
C SER A 21 -6.53 10.09 12.12
N LYS A 22 -7.46 11.00 11.87
CA LYS A 22 -8.65 11.17 12.71
C LYS A 22 -9.68 10.07 12.48
N LEU A 23 -9.78 9.58 11.25
CA LEU A 23 -10.72 8.50 10.90
C LEU A 23 -10.30 7.15 11.47
N ILE A 24 -8.99 6.92 11.58
CA ILE A 24 -8.45 5.64 12.05
C ILE A 24 -7.47 5.86 13.19
N PRO A 25 -7.97 6.29 14.36
CA PRO A 25 -7.10 6.66 15.49
C PRO A 25 -6.27 5.51 16.06
N ASN A 26 -6.62 4.28 15.73
CA ASN A 26 -5.87 3.09 16.21
C ASN A 26 -4.58 2.85 15.44
N VAL A 27 -4.37 3.54 14.32
CA VAL A 27 -3.13 3.47 13.55
C VAL A 27 -2.29 4.70 13.87
N ASP A 28 -1.02 4.48 14.21
CA ASP A 28 -0.10 5.59 14.50
C ASP A 28 -0.03 6.54 13.31
N LYS A 29 -0.12 7.83 13.60
CA LYS A 29 -0.02 8.87 12.58
C LYS A 29 1.29 8.78 11.79
N ASP A 30 2.36 8.34 12.45
CA ASP A 30 3.67 8.17 11.82
C ASP A 30 3.68 7.08 10.75
N LYS A 31 2.67 6.22 10.72
CA LYS A 31 2.52 5.15 9.73
C LYS A 31 1.58 5.53 8.60
N ILE A 32 1.13 6.78 8.58
CA ILE A 32 0.24 7.31 7.55
C ILE A 32 1.00 8.38 6.77
N ILE A 33 1.07 8.22 5.44
CA ILE A 33 1.69 9.22 4.57
C ILE A 33 0.68 10.30 4.21
N GLY A 34 -0.53 9.89 3.87
CA GLY A 34 -1.59 10.78 3.44
C GLY A 34 -1.65 10.88 1.93
N ILE A 35 -2.31 9.91 1.29
CA ILE A 35 -2.46 9.88 -0.16
C ILE A 35 -3.87 9.40 -0.47
N LYS A 36 -4.61 10.16 -1.28
CA LYS A 36 -5.97 9.80 -1.65
C LYS A 36 -6.00 8.53 -2.49
N ILE A 37 -7.07 7.76 -2.34
CA ILE A 37 -7.21 6.47 -3.03
C ILE A 37 -7.06 6.57 -4.56
N PRO A 38 -7.69 7.54 -5.26
CA PRO A 38 -7.50 7.65 -6.70
C PRO A 38 -6.03 7.86 -7.10
N VAL A 39 -5.27 8.59 -6.31
CA VAL A 39 -3.85 8.82 -6.56
C VAL A 39 -3.07 7.52 -6.40
N LEU A 40 -3.37 6.74 -5.35
CA LEU A 40 -2.75 5.43 -5.12
C LEU A 40 -3.06 4.46 -6.25
N ARG A 41 -4.30 4.46 -6.74
CA ARG A 41 -4.69 3.60 -7.86
C ARG A 41 -3.94 3.95 -9.14
N ASP A 42 -3.76 5.23 -9.41
CA ASP A 42 -2.99 5.68 -10.57
C ASP A 42 -1.52 5.28 -10.46
N LEU A 43 -0.94 5.42 -9.27
CA LEU A 43 0.43 5.00 -9.02
C LEU A 43 0.58 3.49 -9.21
N ALA A 44 -0.39 2.70 -8.73
CA ALA A 44 -0.37 1.25 -8.90
C ALA A 44 -0.36 0.86 -10.38
N LYS A 45 -1.13 1.55 -11.22
CA LYS A 45 -1.14 1.32 -12.66
C LYS A 45 0.20 1.66 -13.29
N GLU A 46 0.80 2.77 -12.88
CA GLU A 46 2.10 3.19 -13.36
C GLU A 46 3.18 2.16 -13.02
N ILE A 47 3.20 1.69 -11.78
CA ILE A 47 4.17 0.71 -11.30
C ILE A 47 3.96 -0.64 -12.00
N PHE A 48 2.72 -1.08 -12.17
CA PHE A 48 2.42 -2.32 -12.84
C PHE A 48 2.90 -2.30 -14.30
N LYS A 49 2.67 -1.19 -15.00
CA LYS A 49 3.13 -1.03 -16.39
C LYS A 49 4.65 -1.05 -16.50
N SER A 50 5.36 -0.50 -15.53
CA SER A 50 6.82 -0.49 -15.54
C SER A 50 7.42 -1.86 -15.29
N GLY A 51 6.66 -2.76 -14.66
CA GLY A 51 7.13 -4.10 -14.32
C GLY A 51 7.96 -4.17 -13.03
N ASP A 52 8.21 -3.05 -12.37
CA ASP A 52 9.08 -2.95 -11.19
C ASP A 52 8.33 -3.19 -9.88
N TYR A 53 7.45 -4.17 -9.84
CA TYR A 53 6.61 -4.39 -8.66
C TYR A 53 6.96 -5.64 -7.86
N GLU A 54 7.72 -6.59 -8.43
CA GLU A 54 7.99 -7.87 -7.77
C GLU A 54 8.69 -7.71 -6.42
N ASP A 55 9.73 -6.90 -6.36
CA ASP A 55 10.47 -6.69 -5.13
C ASP A 55 9.59 -6.05 -4.06
N PHE A 56 8.75 -5.09 -4.48
CA PHE A 56 7.82 -4.43 -3.56
C PHE A 56 6.81 -5.42 -2.97
N LEU A 57 6.26 -6.32 -3.81
CA LEU A 57 5.30 -7.31 -3.34
C LEU A 57 5.93 -8.36 -2.41
N LYS A 58 7.25 -8.51 -2.44
CA LYS A 58 7.98 -9.41 -1.56
C LYS A 58 8.45 -8.74 -0.27
N GLU A 59 8.42 -7.42 -0.20
CA GLU A 59 8.88 -6.64 0.96
C GLU A 59 7.82 -6.55 2.05
N LEU A 60 7.52 -7.65 2.68
CA LEU A 60 6.54 -7.68 3.78
C LEU A 60 7.23 -7.98 5.10
N PRO A 61 6.83 -7.30 6.18
CA PRO A 61 5.75 -6.30 6.27
C PRO A 61 6.19 -4.94 5.73
N HIS A 62 5.20 -4.15 5.32
CA HIS A 62 5.42 -2.75 4.95
C HIS A 62 5.39 -1.85 6.20
N GLN A 63 5.89 -0.63 6.03
CA GLN A 63 5.99 0.34 7.13
C GLN A 63 4.75 1.25 7.20
N TYR A 64 4.20 1.63 6.05
CA TYR A 64 3.15 2.63 5.97
C TYR A 64 1.83 2.04 5.47
N LEU A 65 0.72 2.64 5.95
CA LEU A 65 -0.63 2.24 5.55
C LEU A 65 -0.80 2.24 4.02
N GLU A 66 -0.31 3.31 3.36
CA GLU A 66 -0.43 3.45 1.93
C GLU A 66 0.36 2.41 1.14
N GLU A 67 1.43 1.88 1.73
CA GLU A 67 2.15 0.78 1.10
C GLU A 67 1.27 -0.48 1.03
N TYR A 68 0.46 -0.75 2.05
CA TYR A 68 -0.47 -1.88 2.04
C TYR A 68 -1.58 -1.68 1.01
N SER A 69 -2.12 -0.46 0.90
CA SER A 69 -3.14 -0.14 -0.10
C SER A 69 -2.59 -0.28 -1.51
N LEU A 70 -1.40 0.26 -1.75
CA LEU A 70 -0.72 0.16 -3.04
C LEU A 70 -0.46 -1.31 -3.41
N HIS A 71 -0.01 -2.10 -2.44
CA HIS A 71 0.24 -3.53 -2.61
C HIS A 71 -1.01 -4.24 -3.14
N GLY A 72 -2.16 -4.02 -2.49
CA GLY A 72 -3.42 -4.60 -2.92
C GLY A 72 -3.83 -4.14 -4.32
N PHE A 73 -3.67 -2.86 -4.63
CA PHE A 73 -4.03 -2.32 -5.94
C PHE A 73 -3.14 -2.86 -7.06
N ILE A 74 -1.88 -3.13 -6.77
CA ILE A 74 -0.98 -3.77 -7.75
C ILE A 74 -1.42 -5.21 -8.01
N ILE A 75 -1.74 -5.97 -6.96
CA ILE A 75 -2.20 -7.35 -7.10
C ILE A 75 -3.47 -7.42 -7.95
N GLU A 76 -4.39 -6.46 -7.79
CA GLU A 76 -5.63 -6.40 -8.58
C GLU A 76 -5.38 -6.38 -10.08
N GLN A 77 -4.25 -5.90 -10.53
CA GLN A 77 -3.93 -5.77 -11.95
C GLN A 77 -3.26 -6.99 -12.54
N ILE A 78 -2.79 -7.92 -11.70
CA ILE A 78 -2.14 -9.15 -12.17
C ILE A 78 -3.21 -10.10 -12.68
N LYS A 79 -3.06 -10.56 -13.93
CA LYS A 79 -4.04 -11.43 -14.58
C LYS A 79 -3.74 -12.91 -14.45
N ASP A 80 -2.51 -13.29 -14.16
CA ASP A 80 -2.13 -14.68 -13.98
C ASP A 80 -2.63 -15.19 -12.63
N PHE A 81 -3.57 -16.10 -12.67
CA PHE A 81 -4.23 -16.63 -11.47
C PHE A 81 -3.24 -17.20 -10.45
N ASN A 82 -2.25 -17.98 -10.91
CA ASN A 82 -1.29 -18.59 -10.00
C ASN A 82 -0.44 -17.55 -9.28
N ASN A 83 -0.01 -16.50 -9.99
CA ASN A 83 0.75 -15.42 -9.40
C ASN A 83 -0.10 -14.63 -8.40
N VAL A 84 -1.35 -14.38 -8.71
CA VAL A 84 -2.26 -13.68 -7.80
C VAL A 84 -2.43 -14.45 -6.50
N VAL A 85 -2.67 -15.77 -6.59
CA VAL A 85 -2.83 -16.62 -5.40
C VAL A 85 -1.58 -16.58 -4.54
N GLU A 86 -0.40 -16.70 -5.15
CA GLU A 86 0.87 -16.66 -4.43
C GLU A 86 1.07 -15.34 -3.69
N TYR A 87 0.85 -14.21 -4.38
CA TYR A 87 0.99 -12.89 -3.75
C TYR A 87 -0.06 -12.65 -2.67
N LEU A 88 -1.30 -13.07 -2.89
CA LEU A 88 -2.34 -12.93 -1.87
C LEU A 88 -2.03 -13.76 -0.63
N ASN A 89 -1.56 -14.98 -0.79
CA ASN A 89 -1.21 -15.83 0.35
C ASN A 89 -0.09 -15.21 1.20
N ALA A 90 0.86 -14.54 0.56
CA ALA A 90 1.92 -13.84 1.28
C ALA A 90 1.41 -12.57 1.97
N PHE A 91 0.42 -11.90 1.39
CA PHE A 91 -0.08 -10.59 1.82
C PHE A 91 -1.14 -10.68 2.93
N LEU A 92 -2.05 -11.66 2.85
CA LEU A 92 -3.19 -11.75 3.75
C LEU A 92 -2.84 -11.73 5.24
N PRO A 93 -1.79 -12.42 5.72
CA PRO A 93 -1.44 -12.36 7.14
C PRO A 93 -1.18 -10.94 7.64
N TYR A 94 -0.58 -10.09 6.81
CA TYR A 94 -0.25 -8.71 7.19
C TYR A 94 -1.48 -7.82 7.15
N LEU A 95 -2.41 -8.07 6.22
CA LEU A 95 -3.71 -7.37 6.21
C LEU A 95 -4.51 -7.70 7.46
N PHE A 96 -4.50 -8.96 7.87
CA PHE A 96 -5.20 -9.39 9.07
C PHE A 96 -4.65 -8.70 10.31
N LEU A 97 -3.33 -8.59 10.42
CA LEU A 97 -2.70 -7.89 11.53
C LEU A 97 -3.07 -6.40 11.54
N LEU A 98 -3.14 -5.78 10.38
CA LEU A 98 -3.55 -4.38 10.24
C LEU A 98 -4.99 -4.19 10.72
N GLN A 99 -5.88 -5.12 10.39
CA GLN A 99 -7.27 -5.07 10.85
C GLN A 99 -7.38 -5.21 12.37
N LEU A 100 -6.57 -6.07 12.97
CA LEU A 100 -6.53 -6.22 14.42
C LEU A 100 -6.11 -4.94 15.12
N VAL A 101 -5.16 -4.23 14.55
CA VAL A 101 -4.72 -2.93 15.08
C VAL A 101 -5.85 -1.90 15.02
N ARG A 102 -6.76 -2.01 14.06
CA ARG A 102 -7.89 -1.08 13.89
C ARG A 102 -9.04 -1.34 14.85
N HIS A 103 -9.04 -2.45 15.51
CA HIS A 103 -10.05 -2.83 16.50
C HIS A 103 -9.49 -2.73 17.91
#